data_f422cb7927943f00656a07883e1e7912
#
_entry.id   f422cb7927943f00656a07883e1e7912
#
_cell.length_a   1.000
_cell.length_b   1.000
_cell.length_c   1.000
_cell.angle_alpha   90.00
_cell.angle_beta   90.00
_cell.angle_gamma   90.00
#
_symmetry.space_group_name_H-M   'P 1'
#
loop_
_entity.id
_entity.type
_entity.pdbx_description
1 polymer ?
#
loop_
_entity_poly.entity_id
_entity_poly.type
_entity_poly.pdbx_seq_one_letter_code
_entity_poly.pdbx_strand_id
1 'polypeptide(L)'
;MGLVLGVWIARYLGPEQFGLFNFSTAFIGLFGAIAGLGLKDIVVRDIVRDPGSKEETLGTAAVLQFIGGLIAYGLILGTIFWLRPDDTLVKALVAILGSMMLFKASEVGVYWFESQVLSKYAVLAQNGSFLVFAAIKIGLILNNAPLTAFAWATMAEALMVALLLGVLLGLRGPRLHHLRITLERAKSLLKDSWPLMLSGIAIVIYMKIDQIMLGQIVGDEAVGIYSAAVRVSEVWYFVPVMIAASVFPAILEAKKRSEAQYYQRLQRLFDLMVWLSVIIALPMTFLSAPIVTLIFGEAYASSGPVLAIHIWTGVFAFLGVAAGKWFLAENLQTLSLQRSVLGAGLNVLLNLFLIPYFGVVGAAVATIISHGFAVFFLDFMQAETRKIFYLKVNSINIISSLGRVKYFKSRY
;
A
#
# COMPACT_ATOMS: atom_id res chain seq x y z
N MET A 1 -4.68 0.97 15.96
CA MET A 1 -6.13 1.25 16.07
C MET A 1 -6.91 0.81 14.83
N GLY A 2 -6.48 1.08 13.59
CA GLY A 2 -7.22 0.67 12.38
C GLY A 2 -7.45 -0.84 12.24
N LEU A 3 -6.52 -1.68 12.72
CA LEU A 3 -6.70 -3.13 12.72
C LEU A 3 -7.86 -3.56 13.63
N VAL A 4 -7.89 -3.05 14.87
CA VAL A 4 -8.92 -3.41 15.86
C VAL A 4 -10.32 -3.03 15.37
N LEU A 5 -10.48 -1.79 14.89
CA LEU A 5 -11.75 -1.34 14.31
C LEU A 5 -12.14 -2.18 13.09
N GLY A 6 -11.17 -2.49 12.23
CA GLY A 6 -11.40 -3.32 11.05
C GLY A 6 -11.85 -4.74 11.39
N VAL A 7 -11.34 -5.31 12.49
CA VAL A 7 -11.78 -6.61 13.02
C VAL A 7 -13.23 -6.53 13.53
N TRP A 8 -13.58 -5.49 14.27
CA TRP A 8 -14.96 -5.32 14.75
C TRP A 8 -15.97 -5.16 13.62
N ILE A 9 -15.62 -4.37 12.61
CA ILE A 9 -16.44 -4.24 11.40
C ILE A 9 -16.57 -5.59 10.68
N ALA A 10 -15.47 -6.34 10.53
CA ALA A 10 -15.49 -7.65 9.89
C ALA A 10 -16.39 -8.65 10.64
N ARG A 11 -16.28 -8.70 11.99
CA ARG A 11 -17.14 -9.54 12.83
C ARG A 11 -18.60 -9.18 12.72
N TYR A 12 -18.89 -7.90 12.67
CA TYR A 12 -20.25 -7.37 12.59
C TYR A 12 -20.90 -7.67 11.24
N LEU A 13 -20.18 -7.40 10.16
CA LEU A 13 -20.68 -7.55 8.79
C LEU A 13 -20.73 -9.01 8.31
N GLY A 14 -19.88 -9.89 8.86
CA GLY A 14 -19.66 -11.22 8.32
C GLY A 14 -18.86 -11.23 7.01
N PRO A 15 -18.47 -12.44 6.53
CA PRO A 15 -17.56 -12.55 5.39
C PRO A 15 -18.10 -11.92 4.10
N GLU A 16 -19.35 -12.10 3.78
CA GLU A 16 -19.96 -11.63 2.53
C GLU A 16 -20.00 -10.09 2.46
N GLN A 17 -20.61 -9.43 3.44
CA GLN A 17 -20.70 -7.95 3.44
C GLN A 17 -19.33 -7.30 3.63
N PHE A 18 -18.46 -7.89 4.43
CA PHE A 18 -17.09 -7.44 4.58
C PHE A 18 -16.30 -7.61 3.26
N GLY A 19 -16.60 -8.68 2.52
CA GLY A 19 -16.06 -8.91 1.17
C GLY A 19 -16.50 -7.84 0.17
N LEU A 20 -17.80 -7.53 0.14
CA LEU A 20 -18.36 -6.45 -0.69
C LEU A 20 -17.67 -5.10 -0.41
N PHE A 21 -17.46 -4.79 0.88
CA PHE A 21 -16.78 -3.56 1.29
C PHE A 21 -15.30 -3.53 0.83
N ASN A 22 -14.57 -4.64 1.02
CA ASN A 22 -13.17 -4.74 0.61
C ASN A 22 -13.02 -4.79 -0.91
N PHE A 23 -13.91 -5.50 -1.63
CA PHE A 23 -13.96 -5.47 -3.10
C PHE A 23 -14.12 -4.03 -3.60
N SER A 24 -15.12 -3.31 -3.08
CA SER A 24 -15.38 -1.92 -3.47
C SER A 24 -14.16 -1.03 -3.20
N THR A 25 -13.53 -1.17 -2.02
CA THR A 25 -12.34 -0.39 -1.65
C THR A 25 -11.13 -0.73 -2.52
N ALA A 26 -10.89 -2.02 -2.80
CA ALA A 26 -9.81 -2.47 -3.67
C ALA A 26 -10.02 -1.98 -5.11
N PHE A 27 -11.25 -2.10 -5.62
CA PHE A 27 -11.63 -1.64 -6.95
C PHE A 27 -11.38 -0.14 -7.13
N ILE A 28 -11.84 0.69 -6.19
CA ILE A 28 -11.60 2.13 -6.21
C ILE A 28 -10.12 2.46 -6.11
N GLY A 29 -9.39 1.68 -5.31
CA GLY A 29 -7.94 1.82 -5.13
C GLY A 29 -7.16 1.78 -6.44
N LEU A 30 -7.59 0.97 -7.44
CA LEU A 30 -6.93 0.90 -8.76
C LEU A 30 -6.87 2.25 -9.48
N PHE A 31 -7.87 3.09 -9.25
CA PHE A 31 -7.99 4.41 -9.90
C PHE A 31 -7.33 5.53 -9.08
N GLY A 32 -6.90 5.23 -7.85
CA GLY A 32 -6.30 6.23 -6.95
C GLY A 32 -5.06 6.92 -7.51
N ALA A 33 -4.24 6.19 -8.26
CA ALA A 33 -3.06 6.75 -8.91
C ALA A 33 -3.42 7.71 -10.07
N ILE A 34 -4.55 7.49 -10.75
CA ILE A 34 -5.09 8.40 -11.77
C ILE A 34 -5.58 9.69 -11.10
N ALA A 35 -6.28 9.59 -9.98
CA ALA A 35 -6.72 10.77 -9.23
C ALA A 35 -5.55 11.59 -8.66
N GLY A 36 -4.50 10.92 -8.17
CA GLY A 36 -3.30 11.55 -7.60
C GLY A 36 -2.28 12.04 -8.63
N LEU A 37 -2.35 11.53 -9.89
CA LEU A 37 -1.46 11.86 -11.01
C LEU A 37 0.05 11.71 -10.69
N GLY A 38 0.43 11.00 -9.62
CA GLY A 38 1.82 10.88 -9.18
C GLY A 38 2.47 12.19 -8.72
N LEU A 39 1.68 13.22 -8.42
CA LEU A 39 2.15 14.58 -8.17
C LEU A 39 2.88 14.78 -6.85
N LYS A 40 2.63 13.94 -5.84
CA LYS A 40 3.11 14.15 -4.47
C LYS A 40 4.58 14.52 -4.40
N ASP A 41 5.45 13.63 -4.84
CA ASP A 41 6.91 13.78 -4.68
C ASP A 41 7.46 14.92 -5.56
N ILE A 42 6.84 15.14 -6.71
CA ILE A 42 7.21 16.22 -7.64
C ILE A 42 6.88 17.58 -7.02
N VAL A 43 5.66 17.75 -6.50
CA VAL A 43 5.22 19.00 -5.87
C VAL A 43 6.06 19.32 -4.64
N VAL A 44 6.31 18.33 -3.78
CA VAL A 44 7.16 18.50 -2.59
C VAL A 44 8.59 18.90 -3.01
N ARG A 45 9.19 18.18 -3.97
CA ARG A 45 10.52 18.51 -4.53
C ARG A 45 10.60 19.95 -5.04
N ASP A 46 9.62 20.33 -5.84
CA ASP A 46 9.65 21.61 -6.53
C ASP A 46 9.48 22.78 -5.56
N ILE A 47 8.60 22.66 -4.55
CA ILE A 47 8.43 23.68 -3.52
C ILE A 47 9.71 23.84 -2.67
N VAL A 48 10.38 22.73 -2.33
CA VAL A 48 11.65 22.79 -1.60
C VAL A 48 12.76 23.42 -2.43
N ARG A 49 12.79 23.13 -3.74
CA ARG A 49 13.81 23.64 -4.66
C ARG A 49 13.62 25.12 -4.99
N ASP A 50 12.37 25.54 -5.20
CA ASP A 50 11.98 26.91 -5.50
C ASP A 50 10.78 27.34 -4.65
N PRO A 51 11.02 27.87 -3.44
CA PRO A 51 9.95 28.34 -2.55
C PRO A 51 9.12 29.50 -3.14
N GLY A 52 9.63 30.22 -4.14
CA GLY A 52 8.92 31.30 -4.83
C GLY A 52 7.77 30.80 -5.68
N SER A 53 7.83 29.56 -6.19
CA SER A 53 6.82 28.95 -7.03
C SER A 53 5.67 28.27 -6.27
N LYS A 54 5.67 28.30 -4.94
CA LYS A 54 4.74 27.54 -4.08
C LYS A 54 3.27 27.77 -4.41
N GLU A 55 2.86 29.01 -4.64
CA GLU A 55 1.45 29.36 -4.88
C GLU A 55 0.97 28.85 -6.25
N GLU A 56 1.82 28.94 -7.25
CA GLU A 56 1.55 28.43 -8.58
C GLU A 56 1.58 26.90 -8.59
N THR A 57 2.55 26.29 -7.94
CA THR A 57 2.71 24.83 -7.87
C THR A 57 1.54 24.18 -7.15
N LEU A 58 1.17 24.68 -5.96
CA LEU A 58 0.04 24.13 -5.18
C LEU A 58 -1.30 24.37 -5.87
N GLY A 59 -1.53 25.58 -6.40
CA GLY A 59 -2.77 25.90 -7.10
C GLY A 59 -2.97 25.03 -8.34
N THR A 60 -1.94 24.91 -9.16
CA THR A 60 -1.97 24.07 -10.36
C THR A 60 -2.13 22.60 -10.00
N ALA A 61 -1.42 22.08 -8.98
CA ALA A 61 -1.53 20.70 -8.52
C ALA A 61 -2.94 20.40 -7.99
N ALA A 62 -3.56 21.31 -7.23
CA ALA A 62 -4.93 21.13 -6.73
C ALA A 62 -5.94 20.99 -7.85
N VAL A 63 -5.86 21.83 -8.89
CA VAL A 63 -6.75 21.73 -10.05
C VAL A 63 -6.52 20.45 -10.86
N LEU A 64 -5.25 20.08 -11.08
CA LEU A 64 -4.91 18.82 -11.76
C LEU A 64 -5.46 17.61 -11.01
N GLN A 65 -5.33 17.56 -9.69
CA GLN A 65 -5.87 16.48 -8.87
C GLN A 65 -7.40 16.47 -8.82
N PHE A 66 -8.04 17.64 -8.84
CA PHE A 66 -9.50 17.70 -8.94
C PHE A 66 -10.00 17.14 -10.28
N ILE A 67 -9.36 17.52 -11.38
CA ILE A 67 -9.66 16.98 -12.72
C ILE A 67 -9.35 15.47 -12.77
N GLY A 68 -8.19 15.06 -12.28
CA GLY A 68 -7.82 13.65 -12.16
C GLY A 68 -8.80 12.85 -11.30
N GLY A 69 -9.29 13.42 -10.22
CA GLY A 69 -10.32 12.86 -9.35
C GLY A 69 -11.67 12.69 -10.06
N LEU A 70 -12.10 13.70 -10.85
CA LEU A 70 -13.31 13.62 -11.68
C LEU A 70 -13.18 12.52 -12.74
N ILE A 71 -12.05 12.46 -13.44
CA ILE A 71 -11.78 11.42 -14.44
C ILE A 71 -11.78 10.04 -13.78
N ALA A 72 -11.06 9.89 -12.66
CA ALA A 72 -11.01 8.63 -11.93
C ALA A 72 -12.40 8.19 -11.46
N TYR A 73 -13.19 9.11 -10.92
CA TYR A 73 -14.57 8.82 -10.48
C TYR A 73 -15.47 8.41 -11.66
N GLY A 74 -15.39 9.11 -12.78
CA GLY A 74 -16.11 8.72 -14.01
C GLY A 74 -15.73 7.34 -14.52
N LEU A 75 -14.42 7.03 -14.52
CA LEU A 75 -13.89 5.70 -14.88
C LEU A 75 -14.35 4.61 -13.91
N ILE A 76 -14.34 4.89 -12.61
CA ILE A 76 -14.84 3.98 -11.57
C ILE A 76 -16.30 3.63 -11.82
N LEU A 77 -17.15 4.64 -12.02
CA LEU A 77 -18.58 4.43 -12.29
C LEU A 77 -18.78 3.68 -13.61
N GLY A 78 -18.17 4.13 -14.70
CA GLY A 78 -18.30 3.47 -16.00
C GLY A 78 -17.88 2.00 -15.96
N THR A 79 -16.76 1.71 -15.31
CA THR A 79 -16.22 0.34 -15.20
C THR A 79 -17.10 -0.55 -14.34
N ILE A 80 -17.58 -0.08 -13.17
CA ILE A 80 -18.40 -0.94 -12.29
C ILE A 80 -19.78 -1.21 -12.88
N PHE A 81 -20.40 -0.23 -13.58
CA PHE A 81 -21.65 -0.44 -14.26
C PHE A 81 -21.56 -1.46 -15.40
N TRP A 82 -20.40 -1.55 -16.05
CA TRP A 82 -20.12 -2.58 -17.05
C TRP A 82 -19.76 -3.93 -16.42
N LEU A 83 -18.99 -3.95 -15.33
CA LEU A 83 -18.46 -5.15 -14.73
C LEU A 83 -19.50 -5.92 -13.91
N ARG A 84 -20.41 -5.21 -13.22
CA ARG A 84 -21.49 -5.77 -12.37
C ARG A 84 -22.83 -5.08 -12.68
N PRO A 85 -23.42 -5.31 -13.86
CA PRO A 85 -24.60 -4.58 -14.32
C PRO A 85 -25.84 -4.81 -13.41
N ASP A 86 -25.97 -5.98 -12.81
CA ASP A 86 -27.16 -6.37 -12.04
C ASP A 86 -26.99 -6.16 -10.52
N ASP A 87 -25.77 -5.88 -10.02
CA ASP A 87 -25.47 -5.70 -8.61
C ASP A 87 -25.65 -4.24 -8.16
N THR A 88 -26.87 -3.92 -7.73
CA THR A 88 -27.21 -2.56 -7.29
C THR A 88 -26.47 -2.15 -6.01
N LEU A 89 -26.20 -3.10 -5.10
CA LEU A 89 -25.52 -2.82 -3.84
C LEU A 89 -24.05 -2.46 -4.08
N VAL A 90 -23.32 -3.27 -4.87
CA VAL A 90 -21.92 -2.97 -5.22
C VAL A 90 -21.82 -1.64 -5.97
N LYS A 91 -22.73 -1.36 -6.93
CA LYS A 91 -22.75 -0.06 -7.62
C LYS A 91 -22.94 1.10 -6.65
N ALA A 92 -23.84 0.97 -5.67
CA ALA A 92 -24.06 2.00 -4.66
C ALA A 92 -22.82 2.18 -3.77
N LEU A 93 -22.19 1.08 -3.28
CA LEU A 93 -20.98 1.13 -2.47
C LEU A 93 -19.82 1.79 -3.22
N VAL A 94 -19.61 1.39 -4.48
CA VAL A 94 -18.54 1.94 -5.33
C VAL A 94 -18.82 3.41 -5.67
N ALA A 95 -20.06 3.82 -5.89
CA ALA A 95 -20.40 5.22 -6.11
C ALA A 95 -20.14 6.08 -4.87
N ILE A 96 -20.57 5.63 -3.68
CA ILE A 96 -20.34 6.35 -2.42
C ILE A 96 -18.86 6.45 -2.13
N LEU A 97 -18.15 5.32 -2.08
CA LEU A 97 -16.73 5.29 -1.74
C LEU A 97 -15.87 5.93 -2.84
N GLY A 98 -16.21 5.74 -4.10
CA GLY A 98 -15.50 6.32 -5.25
C GLY A 98 -15.52 7.85 -5.26
N SER A 99 -16.56 8.48 -4.69
CA SER A 99 -16.64 9.93 -4.55
C SER A 99 -15.48 10.54 -3.76
N MET A 100 -14.77 9.72 -2.95
CA MET A 100 -13.54 10.14 -2.26
C MET A 100 -12.46 10.63 -3.22
N MET A 101 -12.49 10.20 -4.49
CA MET A 101 -11.54 10.68 -5.52
C MET A 101 -11.68 12.18 -5.77
N LEU A 102 -12.85 12.76 -5.55
CA LEU A 102 -13.09 14.20 -5.71
C LEU A 102 -12.36 15.03 -4.64
N PHE A 103 -12.05 14.41 -3.49
CA PHE A 103 -11.36 15.07 -2.39
C PHE A 103 -9.83 15.02 -2.51
N LYS A 104 -9.29 14.36 -3.54
CA LYS A 104 -7.84 14.27 -3.78
C LYS A 104 -7.16 15.63 -3.88
N ALA A 105 -7.83 16.65 -4.40
CA ALA A 105 -7.32 18.02 -4.47
C ALA A 105 -6.86 18.55 -3.11
N SER A 106 -7.43 18.10 -1.98
CA SER A 106 -7.02 18.52 -0.64
C SER A 106 -5.64 17.97 -0.22
N GLU A 107 -5.12 16.95 -0.90
CA GLU A 107 -3.81 16.37 -0.61
C GLU A 107 -2.66 17.36 -0.85
N VAL A 108 -2.89 18.45 -1.60
CA VAL A 108 -1.90 19.54 -1.73
C VAL A 108 -1.54 20.16 -0.37
N GLY A 109 -2.45 20.11 0.61
CA GLY A 109 -2.16 20.48 1.99
C GLY A 109 -1.12 19.58 2.64
N VAL A 110 -1.19 18.26 2.37
CA VAL A 110 -0.17 17.29 2.83
C VAL A 110 1.18 17.62 2.19
N TYR A 111 1.20 17.88 0.88
CA TYR A 111 2.44 18.20 0.13
C TYR A 111 3.09 19.47 0.65
N TRP A 112 2.28 20.51 0.94
CA TRP A 112 2.78 21.72 1.58
C TRP A 112 3.42 21.43 2.93
N PHE A 113 2.73 20.74 3.83
CA PHE A 113 3.26 20.45 5.16
C PHE A 113 4.49 19.53 5.12
N GLU A 114 4.55 18.57 4.18
CA GLU A 114 5.75 17.75 3.97
C GLU A 114 6.93 18.61 3.49
N SER A 115 6.71 19.52 2.53
CA SER A 115 7.76 20.40 2.00
C SER A 115 8.36 21.34 3.06
N GLN A 116 7.57 21.68 4.09
CA GLN A 116 8.00 22.54 5.21
C GLN A 116 8.49 21.74 6.44
N VAL A 117 8.58 20.39 6.35
CA VAL A 117 8.88 19.52 7.50
C VAL A 117 7.87 19.67 8.64
N LEU A 118 6.64 20.00 8.30
CA LEU A 118 5.52 20.24 9.23
C LEU A 118 4.43 19.14 9.13
N SER A 119 4.81 17.93 8.76
CA SER A 119 3.88 16.80 8.56
C SER A 119 2.95 16.52 9.75
N LYS A 120 3.29 17.02 10.94
CA LYS A 120 2.43 16.90 12.14
C LYS A 120 1.00 17.41 11.90
N TYR A 121 0.80 18.44 11.09
CA TYR A 121 -0.53 18.99 10.80
C TYR A 121 -1.36 18.04 9.92
N ALA A 122 -0.73 17.44 8.90
CA ALA A 122 -1.37 16.43 8.09
C ALA A 122 -1.76 15.19 8.93
N VAL A 123 -0.85 14.73 9.81
CA VAL A 123 -1.07 13.61 10.72
C VAL A 123 -2.20 13.91 11.71
N LEU A 124 -2.27 15.14 12.26
CA LEU A 124 -3.37 15.55 13.16
C LEU A 124 -4.72 15.55 12.43
N ALA A 125 -4.79 16.05 11.18
CA ALA A 125 -6.02 16.02 10.40
C ALA A 125 -6.49 14.58 10.14
N GLN A 126 -5.58 13.71 9.68
CA GLN A 126 -5.87 12.33 9.37
C GLN A 126 -6.25 11.51 10.61
N ASN A 127 -5.43 11.53 11.66
CA ASN A 127 -5.69 10.75 12.88
C ASN A 127 -6.87 11.31 13.68
N GLY A 128 -7.07 12.62 13.71
CA GLY A 128 -8.24 13.25 14.35
C GLY A 128 -9.53 12.80 13.68
N SER A 129 -9.61 12.86 12.34
CA SER A 129 -10.76 12.37 11.59
C SER A 129 -10.98 10.88 11.82
N PHE A 130 -9.90 10.08 11.76
CA PHE A 130 -9.98 8.65 12.04
C PHE A 130 -10.58 8.34 13.41
N LEU A 131 -10.18 9.05 14.49
CA LEU A 131 -10.70 8.82 15.83
C LEU A 131 -12.20 9.16 15.94
N VAL A 132 -12.63 10.27 15.33
CA VAL A 132 -14.05 10.66 15.29
C VAL A 132 -14.86 9.60 14.54
N PHE A 133 -14.42 9.20 13.35
CA PHE A 133 -15.16 8.22 12.56
C PHE A 133 -15.01 6.79 13.07
N ALA A 134 -13.97 6.47 13.83
CA ALA A 134 -13.89 5.23 14.57
C ALA A 134 -15.01 5.15 15.62
N ALA A 135 -15.24 6.21 16.37
CA ALA A 135 -16.37 6.28 17.32
C ALA A 135 -17.73 6.19 16.62
N ILE A 136 -17.90 6.88 15.48
CA ILE A 136 -19.12 6.79 14.66
C ILE A 136 -19.34 5.35 14.17
N LYS A 137 -18.30 4.68 13.61
CA LYS A 137 -18.40 3.30 13.13
C LYS A 137 -18.72 2.32 14.27
N ILE A 138 -18.20 2.55 15.47
CA ILE A 138 -18.60 1.78 16.67
C ILE A 138 -20.08 2.01 16.96
N GLY A 139 -20.54 3.26 16.92
CA GLY A 139 -21.96 3.58 17.07
C GLY A 139 -22.84 2.90 16.02
N LEU A 140 -22.39 2.82 14.77
CA LEU A 140 -23.11 2.09 13.71
C LEU A 140 -23.21 0.59 14.00
N ILE A 141 -22.16 -0.03 14.53
CA ILE A 141 -22.18 -1.45 14.95
C ILE A 141 -23.22 -1.65 16.05
N LEU A 142 -23.21 -0.80 17.08
CA LEU A 142 -24.12 -0.91 18.23
C LEU A 142 -25.60 -0.71 17.85
N ASN A 143 -25.87 0.06 16.79
CA ASN A 143 -27.21 0.32 16.27
C ASN A 143 -27.61 -0.60 15.10
N ASN A 144 -26.87 -1.67 14.83
CA ASN A 144 -27.16 -2.62 13.75
C ASN A 144 -27.35 -1.96 12.37
N ALA A 145 -26.50 -0.96 12.05
CA ALA A 145 -26.61 -0.20 10.82
C ALA A 145 -26.22 -1.03 9.60
N PRO A 146 -26.84 -0.81 8.41
CA PRO A 146 -26.53 -1.51 7.19
C PRO A 146 -25.14 -1.18 6.65
N LEU A 147 -24.62 -2.05 5.77
CA LEU A 147 -23.30 -1.89 5.13
C LEU A 147 -23.10 -0.51 4.48
N THR A 148 -24.14 0.02 3.84
CA THR A 148 -24.10 1.34 3.20
C THR A 148 -23.80 2.48 4.18
N ALA A 149 -24.19 2.35 5.45
CA ALA A 149 -23.85 3.35 6.48
C ALA A 149 -22.34 3.41 6.74
N PHE A 150 -21.64 2.28 6.68
CA PHE A 150 -20.17 2.23 6.80
C PHE A 150 -19.48 2.85 5.58
N ALA A 151 -20.05 2.70 4.39
CA ALA A 151 -19.55 3.35 3.19
C ALA A 151 -19.70 4.88 3.30
N TRP A 152 -20.86 5.38 3.72
CA TRP A 152 -21.10 6.80 3.99
C TRP A 152 -20.18 7.35 5.09
N ALA A 153 -19.98 6.62 6.18
CA ALA A 153 -19.07 7.02 7.25
C ALA A 153 -17.63 7.11 6.75
N THR A 154 -17.20 6.19 5.88
CA THR A 154 -15.84 6.20 5.31
C THR A 154 -15.66 7.37 4.33
N MET A 155 -16.66 7.66 3.50
CA MET A 155 -16.66 8.82 2.61
C MET A 155 -16.66 10.12 3.42
N ALA A 156 -17.48 10.23 4.47
CA ALA A 156 -17.52 11.40 5.33
C ALA A 156 -16.22 11.60 6.12
N GLU A 157 -15.53 10.52 6.52
CA GLU A 157 -14.17 10.58 7.09
C GLU A 157 -13.19 11.24 6.11
N ALA A 158 -13.21 10.82 4.84
CA ALA A 158 -12.35 11.41 3.81
C ALA A 158 -12.69 12.89 3.56
N LEU A 159 -13.97 13.24 3.56
CA LEU A 159 -14.43 14.64 3.46
C LEU A 159 -13.93 15.47 4.65
N MET A 160 -14.03 14.94 5.87
CA MET A 160 -13.54 15.63 7.07
C MET A 160 -12.01 15.84 6.99
N VAL A 161 -11.25 14.85 6.55
CA VAL A 161 -9.80 15.01 6.31
C VAL A 161 -9.55 16.13 5.30
N ALA A 162 -10.29 16.14 4.19
CA ALA A 162 -10.16 17.16 3.16
C ALA A 162 -10.45 18.58 3.69
N LEU A 163 -11.53 18.74 4.45
CA LEU A 163 -11.89 20.01 5.07
C LEU A 163 -10.84 20.48 6.07
N LEU A 164 -10.38 19.59 6.96
CA LEU A 164 -9.34 19.91 7.94
C LEU A 164 -8.02 20.29 7.28
N LEU A 165 -7.61 19.58 6.23
CA LEU A 165 -6.41 19.92 5.46
C LEU A 165 -6.56 21.29 4.78
N GLY A 166 -7.73 21.60 4.22
CA GLY A 166 -8.03 22.90 3.63
C GLY A 166 -7.97 24.04 4.64
N VAL A 167 -8.58 23.85 5.82
CA VAL A 167 -8.53 24.83 6.91
C VAL A 167 -7.10 25.03 7.42
N LEU A 168 -6.37 23.93 7.67
CA LEU A 168 -4.98 24.01 8.15
C LEU A 168 -4.07 24.65 7.12
N LEU A 169 -4.28 24.37 5.83
CA LEU A 169 -3.55 25.02 4.73
C LEU A 169 -3.84 26.52 4.72
N GLY A 170 -5.10 26.94 4.88
CA GLY A 170 -5.48 28.36 4.95
C GLY A 170 -4.91 29.10 6.16
N LEU A 171 -4.73 28.41 7.30
CA LEU A 171 -4.22 29.00 8.54
C LEU A 171 -2.69 29.01 8.63
N ARG A 172 -2.00 28.04 8.05
CA ARG A 172 -0.57 27.79 8.22
C ARG A 172 0.21 27.71 6.91
N GLY A 173 -0.48 27.76 5.78
CA GLY A 173 0.10 27.71 4.44
C GLY A 173 0.02 29.05 3.70
N PRO A 174 0.28 29.02 2.39
CA PRO A 174 0.03 30.15 1.52
C PRO A 174 -1.46 30.48 1.49
N ARG A 175 -1.77 31.78 1.38
CA ARG A 175 -3.17 32.23 1.33
C ARG A 175 -3.87 31.64 0.12
N LEU A 176 -4.99 30.95 0.32
CA LEU A 176 -5.73 30.22 -0.73
C LEU A 176 -6.09 31.12 -1.94
N HIS A 177 -6.38 32.41 -1.71
CA HIS A 177 -6.69 33.36 -2.77
C HIS A 177 -5.48 33.85 -3.59
N HIS A 178 -4.27 33.53 -3.15
CA HIS A 178 -3.03 33.79 -3.92
C HIS A 178 -2.63 32.60 -4.80
N LEU A 179 -3.30 31.45 -4.67
CA LEU A 179 -3.00 30.29 -5.49
C LEU A 179 -3.25 30.64 -6.97
N ARG A 180 -2.25 30.35 -7.79
CA ARG A 180 -2.24 30.62 -9.23
C ARG A 180 -2.30 29.30 -9.98
N ILE A 181 -2.95 29.34 -11.15
CA ILE A 181 -3.07 28.19 -12.03
C ILE A 181 -2.47 28.62 -13.36
N THR A 182 -1.46 27.90 -13.84
CA THR A 182 -0.87 28.15 -15.15
C THR A 182 -0.78 26.85 -15.95
N LEU A 183 -1.04 26.97 -17.24
CA LEU A 183 -0.97 25.82 -18.16
C LEU A 183 0.47 25.34 -18.33
N GLU A 184 1.44 26.26 -18.27
CA GLU A 184 2.84 25.96 -18.37
C GLU A 184 3.30 25.07 -17.19
N ARG A 185 2.91 25.46 -15.97
CA ARG A 185 3.19 24.68 -14.76
C ARG A 185 2.48 23.32 -14.79
N ALA A 186 1.24 23.26 -15.26
CA ALA A 186 0.49 22.01 -15.41
C ALA A 186 1.23 21.03 -16.34
N LYS A 187 1.68 21.49 -17.50
CA LYS A 187 2.47 20.67 -18.45
C LYS A 187 3.77 20.18 -17.81
N SER A 188 4.49 21.05 -17.10
CA SER A 188 5.72 20.68 -16.40
C SER A 188 5.47 19.59 -15.36
N LEU A 189 4.49 19.79 -14.46
CA LEU A 189 4.14 18.83 -13.42
C LEU A 189 3.74 17.47 -14.00
N LEU A 190 2.86 17.43 -15.02
CA LEU A 190 2.43 16.19 -15.65
C LEU A 190 3.58 15.47 -16.37
N LYS A 191 4.47 16.23 -17.04
CA LYS A 191 5.66 15.67 -17.70
C LYS A 191 6.57 14.96 -16.71
N ASP A 192 6.75 15.51 -15.51
CA ASP A 192 7.61 14.92 -14.49
C ASP A 192 6.92 13.77 -13.73
N SER A 193 5.60 13.85 -13.55
CA SER A 193 4.87 12.92 -12.67
C SER A 193 4.27 11.69 -13.36
N TRP A 194 4.08 11.68 -14.68
CA TRP A 194 3.44 10.54 -15.36
C TRP A 194 4.15 9.19 -15.15
N PRO A 195 5.51 9.09 -15.04
CA PRO A 195 6.14 7.81 -14.75
C PRO A 195 5.81 7.32 -13.32
N LEU A 196 5.68 8.27 -12.36
CA LEU A 196 5.30 7.94 -10.99
C LEU A 196 3.83 7.51 -10.90
N MET A 197 2.96 8.11 -11.71
CA MET A 197 1.56 7.68 -11.84
C MET A 197 1.47 6.23 -12.34
N LEU A 198 2.19 5.87 -13.41
CA LEU A 198 2.21 4.50 -13.91
C LEU A 198 2.79 3.52 -12.91
N SER A 199 3.83 3.93 -12.18
CA SER A 199 4.40 3.14 -11.07
C SER A 199 3.35 2.89 -9.97
N GLY A 200 2.61 3.93 -9.61
CA GLY A 200 1.53 3.83 -8.62
C GLY A 200 0.43 2.86 -9.06
N ILE A 201 0.00 2.91 -10.33
CA ILE A 201 -0.98 1.97 -10.90
C ILE A 201 -0.45 0.52 -10.78
N ALA A 202 0.78 0.27 -11.22
CA ALA A 202 1.37 -1.07 -11.17
C ALA A 202 1.45 -1.61 -9.73
N ILE A 203 1.85 -0.78 -8.77
CA ILE A 203 1.92 -1.17 -7.35
C ILE A 203 0.53 -1.50 -6.80
N VAL A 204 -0.49 -0.70 -7.10
CA VAL A 204 -1.86 -0.95 -6.59
C VAL A 204 -2.45 -2.20 -7.24
N ILE A 205 -2.25 -2.43 -8.54
CA ILE A 205 -2.62 -3.69 -9.18
C ILE A 205 -1.97 -4.85 -8.44
N TYR A 206 -0.67 -4.80 -8.22
CA TYR A 206 0.08 -5.86 -7.53
C TYR A 206 -0.44 -6.16 -6.12
N MET A 207 -0.94 -5.15 -5.40
CA MET A 207 -1.42 -5.30 -4.03
C MET A 207 -2.91 -5.63 -3.90
N LYS A 208 -3.73 -5.37 -4.93
CA LYS A 208 -5.20 -5.39 -4.78
C LYS A 208 -5.94 -6.21 -5.83
N ILE A 209 -5.27 -6.63 -6.89
CA ILE A 209 -5.92 -7.34 -7.98
C ILE A 209 -6.52 -8.68 -7.55
N ASP A 210 -5.90 -9.35 -6.58
CA ASP A 210 -6.38 -10.63 -6.01
C ASP A 210 -7.82 -10.51 -5.50
N GLN A 211 -8.11 -9.41 -4.75
CA GLN A 211 -9.43 -9.16 -4.18
C GLN A 211 -10.48 -8.93 -5.27
N ILE A 212 -10.10 -8.26 -6.35
CA ILE A 212 -10.99 -7.99 -7.48
C ILE A 212 -11.26 -9.26 -8.26
N MET A 213 -10.21 -10.03 -8.56
CA MET A 213 -10.35 -11.29 -9.28
C MET A 213 -11.12 -12.33 -8.48
N LEU A 214 -10.90 -12.43 -7.18
CA LEU A 214 -11.69 -13.28 -6.29
C LEU A 214 -13.17 -12.89 -6.32
N GLY A 215 -13.49 -11.61 -6.21
CA GLY A 215 -14.87 -11.13 -6.25
C GLY A 215 -15.58 -11.38 -7.58
N GLN A 216 -14.84 -11.44 -8.69
CA GLN A 216 -15.41 -11.72 -10.01
C GLN A 216 -15.51 -13.23 -10.33
N ILE A 217 -14.57 -14.02 -9.83
CA ILE A 217 -14.46 -15.45 -10.20
C ILE A 217 -15.18 -16.35 -9.19
N VAL A 218 -15.07 -16.02 -7.89
CA VAL A 218 -15.58 -16.90 -6.81
C VAL A 218 -16.78 -16.27 -6.09
N GLY A 219 -16.72 -14.93 -5.87
CA GLY A 219 -17.77 -14.18 -5.17
C GLY A 219 -17.26 -13.37 -3.99
N ASP A 220 -18.17 -12.59 -3.41
CA ASP A 220 -17.79 -11.56 -2.42
C ASP A 220 -17.41 -12.15 -1.06
N GLU A 221 -18.00 -13.29 -0.66
CA GLU A 221 -17.60 -14.01 0.56
C GLU A 221 -16.12 -14.41 0.50
N ALA A 222 -15.66 -14.90 -0.66
CA ALA A 222 -14.25 -15.24 -0.87
C ALA A 222 -13.33 -14.01 -0.69
N VAL A 223 -13.76 -12.85 -1.13
CA VAL A 223 -13.01 -11.59 -0.88
C VAL A 223 -12.94 -11.28 0.61
N GLY A 224 -14.03 -11.50 1.36
CA GLY A 224 -14.05 -11.30 2.81
C GLY A 224 -13.08 -12.21 3.55
N ILE A 225 -13.13 -13.51 3.22
CA ILE A 225 -12.25 -14.54 3.78
C ILE A 225 -10.77 -14.20 3.46
N TYR A 226 -10.47 -13.90 2.21
CA TYR A 226 -9.12 -13.52 1.78
C TYR A 226 -8.64 -12.24 2.47
N SER A 227 -9.47 -11.19 2.50
CA SER A 227 -9.12 -9.90 3.10
C SER A 227 -8.87 -9.99 4.60
N ALA A 228 -9.56 -10.87 5.33
CA ALA A 228 -9.31 -11.12 6.75
C ALA A 228 -7.90 -11.71 6.97
N ALA A 229 -7.51 -12.71 6.17
CA ALA A 229 -6.18 -13.32 6.23
C ALA A 229 -5.07 -12.32 5.86
N VAL A 230 -5.24 -11.60 4.74
CA VAL A 230 -4.29 -10.59 4.25
C VAL A 230 -4.08 -9.49 5.29
N ARG A 231 -5.13 -9.02 5.94
CA ARG A 231 -5.05 -7.97 6.97
C ARG A 231 -4.16 -8.38 8.16
N VAL A 232 -4.22 -9.64 8.59
CA VAL A 232 -3.34 -10.17 9.65
C VAL A 232 -1.90 -10.31 9.16
N SER A 233 -1.73 -10.76 7.93
CA SER A 233 -0.42 -10.94 7.31
C SER A 233 0.29 -9.60 7.05
N GLU A 234 -0.41 -8.62 6.50
CA GLU A 234 0.18 -7.33 6.11
C GLU A 234 0.45 -6.40 7.29
N VAL A 235 -0.16 -6.63 8.46
CA VAL A 235 0.10 -5.78 9.64
C VAL A 235 1.58 -5.72 10.00
N TRP A 236 2.35 -6.74 9.66
CA TRP A 236 3.78 -6.81 9.94
C TRP A 236 4.65 -5.99 8.98
N TYR A 237 4.10 -5.52 7.86
CA TYR A 237 4.89 -4.82 6.82
C TYR A 237 5.43 -3.45 7.26
N PHE A 238 4.90 -2.86 8.34
CA PHE A 238 5.49 -1.65 8.91
C PHE A 238 6.89 -1.89 9.51
N VAL A 239 7.16 -3.11 10.03
CA VAL A 239 8.42 -3.46 10.70
C VAL A 239 9.63 -3.28 9.78
N PRO A 240 9.69 -3.92 8.59
CA PRO A 240 10.82 -3.75 7.68
C PRO A 240 10.97 -2.31 7.19
N VAL A 241 9.88 -1.57 7.01
CA VAL A 241 9.91 -0.17 6.58
C VAL A 241 10.62 0.70 7.61
N MET A 242 10.27 0.56 8.89
CA MET A 242 10.90 1.32 9.98
C MET A 242 12.38 0.96 10.15
N ILE A 243 12.71 -0.33 10.15
CA ILE A 243 14.09 -0.79 10.27
C ILE A 243 14.94 -0.27 9.10
N ALA A 244 14.47 -0.48 7.87
CA ALA A 244 15.19 -0.05 6.68
C ALA A 244 15.40 1.47 6.64
N ALA A 245 14.39 2.26 7.06
CA ALA A 245 14.51 3.71 7.17
C ALA A 245 15.57 4.13 8.19
N SER A 246 15.63 3.46 9.35
CA SER A 246 16.57 3.79 10.44
C SER A 246 18.02 3.47 10.08
N VAL A 247 18.28 2.37 9.35
CA VAL A 247 19.68 1.96 9.03
C VAL A 247 20.18 2.51 7.71
N PHE A 248 19.30 3.05 6.86
CA PHE A 248 19.66 3.53 5.52
C PHE A 248 20.74 4.61 5.50
N PRO A 249 20.71 5.65 6.38
CA PRO A 249 21.79 6.66 6.42
C PRO A 249 23.16 6.03 6.71
N ALA A 250 23.22 5.06 7.64
CA ALA A 250 24.45 4.36 7.97
C ALA A 250 24.96 3.48 6.80
N ILE A 251 24.06 2.91 6.00
CA ILE A 251 24.41 2.16 4.78
C ILE A 251 25.03 3.10 3.74
N LEU A 252 24.44 4.28 3.52
CA LEU A 252 24.97 5.30 2.59
C LEU A 252 26.32 5.83 3.03
N GLU A 253 26.53 6.02 4.34
CA GLU A 253 27.83 6.43 4.88
C GLU A 253 28.91 5.35 4.64
N ALA A 254 28.56 4.08 4.84
CA ALA A 254 29.47 2.98 4.56
C ALA A 254 29.84 2.90 3.07
N LYS A 255 28.89 3.20 2.17
CA LYS A 255 29.15 3.26 0.71
C LYS A 255 30.22 4.30 0.36
N LYS A 256 30.23 5.44 1.07
CA LYS A 256 31.25 6.49 0.86
C LYS A 256 32.65 6.06 1.36
N ARG A 257 32.73 5.18 2.36
CA ARG A 257 33.98 4.76 2.98
C ARG A 257 34.62 3.55 2.30
N SER A 258 33.82 2.50 2.04
CA SER A 258 34.33 1.25 1.47
C SER A 258 33.17 0.41 0.90
N GLU A 259 33.35 -0.09 -0.31
CA GLU A 259 32.40 -1.01 -0.96
C GLU A 259 32.19 -2.28 -0.12
N ALA A 260 33.26 -2.82 0.48
CA ALA A 260 33.18 -4.00 1.33
C ALA A 260 32.30 -3.76 2.57
N GLN A 261 32.45 -2.62 3.27
CA GLN A 261 31.63 -2.26 4.41
C GLN A 261 30.17 -2.02 4.00
N TYR A 262 29.93 -1.43 2.85
CA TYR A 262 28.61 -1.22 2.27
C TYR A 262 27.86 -2.54 2.10
N TYR A 263 28.45 -3.49 1.36
CA TYR A 263 27.83 -4.80 1.14
C TYR A 263 27.71 -5.62 2.43
N GLN A 264 28.64 -5.47 3.37
CA GLN A 264 28.54 -6.10 4.67
C GLN A 264 27.32 -5.59 5.48
N ARG A 265 27.07 -4.27 5.48
CA ARG A 265 25.87 -3.69 6.14
C ARG A 265 24.58 -4.10 5.45
N LEU A 266 24.58 -4.15 4.12
CA LEU A 266 23.43 -4.66 3.36
C LEU A 266 23.15 -6.12 3.68
N GLN A 267 24.19 -6.98 3.72
CA GLN A 267 24.01 -8.40 4.09
C GLN A 267 23.36 -8.53 5.47
N ARG A 268 23.80 -7.74 6.45
CA ARG A 268 23.20 -7.75 7.81
C ARG A 268 21.74 -7.31 7.78
N LEU A 269 21.40 -6.31 6.96
CA LEU A 269 20.01 -5.89 6.81
C LEU A 269 19.18 -7.02 6.21
N PHE A 270 19.66 -7.70 5.16
CA PHE A 270 18.96 -8.83 4.57
C PHE A 270 18.83 -10.00 5.53
N ASP A 271 19.91 -10.34 6.29
CA ASP A 271 19.88 -11.38 7.32
C ASP A 271 18.79 -11.07 8.37
N LEU A 272 18.75 -9.83 8.86
CA LEU A 272 17.74 -9.40 9.83
C LEU A 272 16.32 -9.49 9.26
N MET A 273 16.11 -9.08 8.01
CA MET A 273 14.81 -9.13 7.35
C MET A 273 14.27 -10.55 7.19
N VAL A 274 15.13 -11.48 6.76
CA VAL A 274 14.75 -12.90 6.63
C VAL A 274 14.44 -13.49 8.01
N TRP A 275 15.30 -13.29 9.02
CA TRP A 275 15.07 -13.83 10.35
C TRP A 275 13.79 -13.31 10.99
N LEU A 276 13.53 -12.00 10.91
CA LEU A 276 12.30 -11.42 11.46
C LEU A 276 11.07 -11.97 10.76
N SER A 277 11.10 -12.05 9.43
CA SER A 277 9.95 -12.55 8.67
C SER A 277 9.68 -14.03 8.96
N VAL A 278 10.72 -14.88 9.08
CA VAL A 278 10.57 -16.30 9.39
C VAL A 278 10.09 -16.51 10.83
N ILE A 279 10.62 -15.73 11.80
CA ILE A 279 10.17 -15.77 13.21
C ILE A 279 8.67 -15.42 13.31
N ILE A 280 8.14 -14.57 12.44
CA ILE A 280 6.73 -14.25 12.39
C ILE A 280 5.96 -15.34 11.61
N ALA A 281 6.44 -15.73 10.44
CA ALA A 281 5.71 -16.63 9.54
C ALA A 281 5.59 -18.05 10.10
N LEU A 282 6.65 -18.58 10.72
CA LEU A 282 6.68 -19.96 11.18
C LEU A 282 5.63 -20.25 12.28
N PRO A 283 5.52 -19.48 13.37
CA PRO A 283 4.44 -19.68 14.33
C PRO A 283 3.06 -19.43 13.73
N MET A 284 2.92 -18.38 12.89
CA MET A 284 1.66 -18.04 12.24
C MET A 284 1.15 -19.16 11.34
N THR A 285 2.01 -19.94 10.71
CA THR A 285 1.61 -21.10 9.91
C THR A 285 0.79 -22.11 10.72
N PHE A 286 1.21 -22.41 11.95
CA PHE A 286 0.54 -23.37 12.83
C PHE A 286 -0.61 -22.75 13.62
N LEU A 287 -0.53 -21.47 13.92
CA LEU A 287 -1.51 -20.75 14.73
C LEU A 287 -2.56 -20.00 13.90
N SER A 288 -2.49 -20.08 12.56
CA SER A 288 -3.36 -19.33 11.66
C SER A 288 -4.85 -19.56 11.92
N ALA A 289 -5.28 -20.82 12.03
CA ALA A 289 -6.69 -21.15 12.29
C ALA A 289 -7.18 -20.61 13.65
N PRO A 290 -6.53 -20.92 14.81
CA PRO A 290 -6.97 -20.36 16.09
C PRO A 290 -6.85 -18.83 16.14
N ILE A 291 -5.87 -18.21 15.50
CA ILE A 291 -5.75 -16.74 15.45
C ILE A 291 -6.92 -16.13 14.67
N VAL A 292 -7.27 -16.68 13.51
CA VAL A 292 -8.36 -16.16 12.69
C VAL A 292 -9.69 -16.30 13.43
N THR A 293 -9.99 -17.47 14.01
CA THR A 293 -11.25 -17.68 14.74
C THR A 293 -11.32 -16.84 16.01
N LEU A 294 -10.21 -16.66 16.72
CA LEU A 294 -10.15 -15.77 17.89
C LEU A 294 -10.38 -14.31 17.50
N ILE A 295 -9.76 -13.85 16.41
CA ILE A 295 -9.81 -12.44 16.00
C ILE A 295 -11.10 -12.11 15.25
N PHE A 296 -11.50 -12.91 14.26
CA PHE A 296 -12.62 -12.62 13.36
C PHE A 296 -13.90 -13.44 13.66
N GLY A 297 -13.80 -14.52 14.42
CA GLY A 297 -14.90 -15.44 14.71
C GLY A 297 -14.95 -16.62 13.76
N GLU A 298 -15.81 -17.62 14.08
CA GLU A 298 -15.95 -18.89 13.35
C GLU A 298 -16.35 -18.72 11.88
N ALA A 299 -17.13 -17.68 11.55
CA ALA A 299 -17.52 -17.38 10.17
C ALA A 299 -16.32 -17.17 9.22
N TYR A 300 -15.15 -16.85 9.77
CA TYR A 300 -13.91 -16.66 9.02
C TYR A 300 -12.94 -17.84 9.13
N ALA A 301 -13.35 -18.99 9.62
CA ALA A 301 -12.46 -20.14 9.80
C ALA A 301 -11.69 -20.52 8.52
N SER A 302 -12.33 -20.38 7.36
CA SER A 302 -11.70 -20.62 6.04
C SER A 302 -10.56 -19.63 5.70
N SER A 303 -10.38 -18.54 6.45
CA SER A 303 -9.22 -17.64 6.32
C SER A 303 -7.95 -18.23 6.95
N GLY A 304 -8.06 -19.25 7.80
CA GLY A 304 -6.91 -19.89 8.46
C GLY A 304 -5.89 -20.44 7.46
N PRO A 305 -6.28 -21.37 6.56
CA PRO A 305 -5.37 -21.86 5.51
C PRO A 305 -4.80 -20.75 4.61
N VAL A 306 -5.59 -19.73 4.30
CA VAL A 306 -5.14 -18.58 3.51
C VAL A 306 -4.04 -17.82 4.25
N LEU A 307 -4.22 -17.56 5.55
CA LEU A 307 -3.22 -16.89 6.39
C LEU A 307 -1.94 -17.72 6.50
N ALA A 308 -2.07 -19.04 6.71
CA ALA A 308 -0.92 -19.94 6.82
C ALA A 308 -0.01 -19.90 5.58
N ILE A 309 -0.61 -19.67 4.41
CA ILE A 309 0.10 -19.55 3.14
C ILE A 309 0.58 -18.09 2.96
N HIS A 310 -0.35 -17.13 3.02
CA HIS A 310 -0.08 -15.73 2.67
C HIS A 310 0.98 -15.08 3.58
N ILE A 311 1.13 -15.51 4.84
CA ILE A 311 2.11 -14.96 5.77
C ILE A 311 3.56 -15.09 5.25
N TRP A 312 3.85 -16.13 4.44
CA TRP A 312 5.15 -16.33 3.80
C TRP A 312 5.48 -15.29 2.71
N THR A 313 4.47 -14.63 2.18
CA THR A 313 4.68 -13.45 1.30
C THR A 313 5.48 -12.37 2.04
N GLY A 314 5.34 -12.30 3.37
CA GLY A 314 6.11 -11.41 4.23
C GLY A 314 7.63 -11.55 4.07
N VAL A 315 8.15 -12.75 3.84
CA VAL A 315 9.58 -12.98 3.61
C VAL A 315 10.06 -12.19 2.40
N PHE A 316 9.32 -12.26 1.30
CA PHE A 316 9.64 -11.53 0.07
C PHE A 316 9.39 -10.02 0.22
N ALA A 317 8.31 -9.64 0.91
CA ALA A 317 8.02 -8.22 1.19
C ALA A 317 9.13 -7.56 2.04
N PHE A 318 9.62 -8.23 3.09
CA PHE A 318 10.72 -7.74 3.93
C PHE A 318 12.01 -7.59 3.12
N LEU A 319 12.33 -8.60 2.29
CA LEU A 319 13.47 -8.54 1.38
C LEU A 319 13.30 -7.44 0.32
N GLY A 320 12.08 -7.25 -0.20
CA GLY A 320 11.74 -6.22 -1.16
C GLY A 320 11.95 -4.80 -0.60
N VAL A 321 11.56 -4.55 0.66
CA VAL A 321 11.79 -3.27 1.34
C VAL A 321 13.29 -2.98 1.51
N ALA A 322 14.08 -3.98 1.93
CA ALA A 322 15.54 -3.83 2.03
C ALA A 322 16.18 -3.60 0.65
N ALA A 323 15.75 -4.35 -0.37
CA ALA A 323 16.19 -4.17 -1.74
C ALA A 323 15.85 -2.79 -2.30
N GLY A 324 14.68 -2.25 -1.97
CA GLY A 324 14.27 -0.89 -2.35
C GLY A 324 15.27 0.18 -1.92
N LYS A 325 15.86 0.03 -0.72
CA LYS A 325 16.93 0.94 -0.25
C LYS A 325 18.21 0.80 -1.07
N TRP A 326 18.56 -0.41 -1.47
CA TRP A 326 19.70 -0.65 -2.35
C TRP A 326 19.46 -0.06 -3.76
N PHE A 327 18.28 -0.28 -4.35
CA PHE A 327 17.91 0.30 -5.65
C PHE A 327 18.00 1.83 -5.63
N LEU A 328 17.58 2.44 -4.51
CA LEU A 328 17.69 3.89 -4.32
C LEU A 328 19.15 4.33 -4.22
N ALA A 329 19.99 3.60 -3.47
CA ALA A 329 21.40 3.91 -3.29
C ALA A 329 22.25 3.74 -4.56
N GLU A 330 21.82 2.85 -5.48
CA GLU A 330 22.48 2.59 -6.77
C GLU A 330 21.87 3.38 -7.95
N ASN A 331 20.84 4.21 -7.71
CA ASN A 331 20.08 4.92 -8.75
C ASN A 331 19.42 3.99 -9.78
N LEU A 332 18.97 2.82 -9.35
CA LEU A 332 18.34 1.77 -10.17
C LEU A 332 16.82 1.70 -10.00
N GLN A 333 16.14 2.82 -9.73
CA GLN A 333 14.69 2.87 -9.47
C GLN A 333 13.86 2.32 -10.64
N THR A 334 14.33 2.51 -11.88
CA THR A 334 13.67 1.97 -13.07
C THR A 334 13.62 0.44 -13.06
N LEU A 335 14.69 -0.22 -12.60
CA LEU A 335 14.70 -1.68 -12.46
C LEU A 335 13.74 -2.14 -11.35
N SER A 336 13.64 -1.39 -10.25
CA SER A 336 12.65 -1.66 -9.20
C SER A 336 11.22 -1.58 -9.73
N LEU A 337 10.92 -0.57 -10.57
CA LEU A 337 9.62 -0.45 -11.23
C LEU A 337 9.34 -1.62 -12.17
N GLN A 338 10.29 -1.97 -13.06
CA GLN A 338 10.13 -3.09 -13.97
C GLN A 338 9.77 -4.39 -13.25
N ARG A 339 10.37 -4.65 -12.08
CA ARG A 339 10.04 -5.81 -11.24
C ARG A 339 8.64 -5.77 -10.69
N SER A 340 8.19 -4.61 -10.22
CA SER A 340 6.83 -4.46 -9.75
C SER A 340 5.81 -4.71 -10.85
N VAL A 341 6.07 -4.21 -12.07
CA VAL A 341 5.21 -4.43 -13.24
C VAL A 341 5.20 -5.90 -13.66
N LEU A 342 6.37 -6.53 -13.76
CA LEU A 342 6.47 -7.95 -14.14
C LEU A 342 5.87 -8.86 -13.06
N GLY A 343 6.10 -8.54 -11.78
CA GLY A 343 5.47 -9.24 -10.66
C GLY A 343 3.95 -9.13 -10.69
N ALA A 344 3.41 -7.93 -10.95
CA ALA A 344 1.98 -7.69 -11.08
C ALA A 344 1.39 -8.48 -12.28
N GLY A 345 2.05 -8.45 -13.43
CA GLY A 345 1.64 -9.23 -14.60
C GLY A 345 1.61 -10.74 -14.33
N LEU A 346 2.64 -11.26 -13.67
CA LEU A 346 2.67 -12.67 -13.28
C LEU A 346 1.59 -12.99 -12.24
N ASN A 347 1.35 -12.10 -11.28
CA ASN A 347 0.28 -12.28 -10.29
C ASN A 347 -1.09 -12.38 -10.95
N VAL A 348 -1.42 -11.48 -11.88
CA VAL A 348 -2.67 -11.55 -12.66
C VAL A 348 -2.78 -12.87 -13.41
N LEU A 349 -1.72 -13.27 -14.12
CA LEU A 349 -1.72 -14.53 -14.87
C LEU A 349 -1.93 -15.73 -13.95
N LEU A 350 -1.21 -15.82 -12.83
CA LEU A 350 -1.36 -16.91 -11.87
C LEU A 350 -2.76 -16.92 -11.25
N ASN A 351 -3.32 -15.78 -10.93
CA ASN A 351 -4.68 -15.67 -10.41
C ASN A 351 -5.73 -16.18 -11.41
N LEU A 352 -5.59 -15.88 -12.70
CA LEU A 352 -6.49 -16.41 -13.75
C LEU A 352 -6.50 -17.93 -13.80
N PHE A 353 -5.37 -18.58 -13.49
CA PHE A 353 -5.28 -20.03 -13.48
C PHE A 353 -5.60 -20.63 -12.12
N LEU A 354 -5.12 -20.06 -11.02
CA LEU A 354 -5.22 -20.69 -9.70
C LEU A 354 -6.53 -20.39 -8.98
N ILE A 355 -7.13 -19.22 -9.16
CA ILE A 355 -8.41 -18.89 -8.49
C ILE A 355 -9.55 -19.80 -8.91
N PRO A 356 -9.78 -20.12 -10.20
CA PRO A 356 -10.87 -21.00 -10.60
C PRO A 356 -10.80 -22.40 -10.00
N TYR A 357 -9.60 -22.93 -9.73
CA TYR A 357 -9.41 -24.28 -9.20
C TYR A 357 -9.25 -24.33 -7.68
N PHE A 358 -8.63 -23.32 -7.08
CA PHE A 358 -8.23 -23.32 -5.67
C PHE A 358 -8.83 -22.16 -4.86
N GLY A 359 -9.68 -21.32 -5.46
CA GLY A 359 -10.34 -20.21 -4.79
C GLY A 359 -9.37 -19.28 -4.07
N VAL A 360 -9.69 -18.97 -2.81
CA VAL A 360 -8.90 -18.05 -1.96
C VAL A 360 -7.47 -18.53 -1.70
N VAL A 361 -7.28 -19.84 -1.65
CA VAL A 361 -5.94 -20.45 -1.50
C VAL A 361 -5.12 -20.23 -2.76
N GLY A 362 -5.76 -20.36 -3.93
CA GLY A 362 -5.12 -20.06 -5.22
C GLY A 362 -4.59 -18.62 -5.31
N ALA A 363 -5.35 -17.65 -4.83
CA ALA A 363 -4.92 -16.26 -4.76
C ALA A 363 -3.69 -16.08 -3.85
N ALA A 364 -3.69 -16.70 -2.65
CA ALA A 364 -2.55 -16.64 -1.73
C ALA A 364 -1.28 -17.25 -2.32
N VAL A 365 -1.40 -18.39 -3.02
CA VAL A 365 -0.28 -19.04 -3.72
C VAL A 365 0.22 -18.18 -4.88
N ALA A 366 -0.68 -17.60 -5.68
CA ALA A 366 -0.32 -16.67 -6.76
C ALA A 366 0.51 -15.50 -6.25
N THR A 367 0.10 -14.93 -5.10
CA THR A 367 0.79 -13.80 -4.46
C THR A 367 2.19 -14.19 -4.01
N ILE A 368 2.37 -15.35 -3.35
CA ILE A 368 3.71 -15.81 -2.94
C ILE A 368 4.62 -16.02 -4.14
N ILE A 369 4.14 -16.71 -5.17
CA ILE A 369 4.96 -17.02 -6.36
C ILE A 369 5.36 -15.73 -7.08
N SER A 370 4.43 -14.81 -7.26
CA SER A 370 4.72 -13.53 -7.95
C SER A 370 5.68 -12.64 -7.16
N HIS A 371 5.58 -12.61 -5.82
CA HIS A 371 6.54 -11.90 -4.97
C HIS A 371 7.93 -12.55 -5.02
N GLY A 372 7.99 -13.88 -4.94
CA GLY A 372 9.24 -14.63 -5.09
C GLY A 372 9.89 -14.38 -6.45
N PHE A 373 9.11 -14.40 -7.52
CA PHE A 373 9.58 -14.09 -8.87
C PHE A 373 10.16 -12.67 -8.95
N ALA A 374 9.42 -11.66 -8.48
CA ALA A 374 9.84 -10.26 -8.54
C ALA A 374 11.10 -9.99 -7.69
N VAL A 375 11.23 -10.64 -6.52
CA VAL A 375 12.29 -10.35 -5.56
C VAL A 375 13.54 -11.22 -5.76
N PHE A 376 13.42 -12.42 -6.33
CA PHE A 376 14.54 -13.34 -6.53
C PHE A 376 14.85 -13.60 -8.00
N PHE A 377 13.89 -14.08 -8.77
CA PHE A 377 14.16 -14.55 -10.12
C PHE A 377 14.63 -13.42 -11.04
N LEU A 378 13.98 -12.27 -10.99
CA LEU A 378 14.39 -11.10 -11.78
C LEU A 378 15.74 -10.54 -11.35
N ASP A 379 16.09 -10.65 -10.04
CA ASP A 379 17.42 -10.26 -9.56
C ASP A 379 18.53 -11.14 -10.12
N PHE A 380 18.26 -12.41 -10.30
CA PHE A 380 19.21 -13.35 -10.90
C PHE A 380 19.44 -13.08 -12.40
N MET A 381 18.38 -12.75 -13.12
CA MET A 381 18.42 -12.57 -14.57
C MET A 381 19.22 -11.32 -15.01
N GLN A 382 19.20 -10.25 -14.22
CA GLN A 382 19.83 -8.98 -14.59
C GLN A 382 21.24 -8.88 -14.00
N ALA A 383 22.23 -8.54 -14.83
CA ALA A 383 23.63 -8.47 -14.42
C ALA A 383 23.87 -7.47 -13.29
N GLU A 384 23.23 -6.29 -13.37
CA GLU A 384 23.35 -5.20 -12.39
C GLU A 384 22.87 -5.61 -10.99
N THR A 385 21.92 -6.52 -10.91
CA THR A 385 21.26 -6.91 -9.66
C THR A 385 21.70 -8.28 -9.13
N ARG A 386 22.55 -8.97 -9.88
CA ARG A 386 23.04 -10.29 -9.47
C ARG A 386 23.78 -10.27 -8.13
N LYS A 387 24.46 -9.17 -7.80
CA LYS A 387 25.08 -9.00 -6.46
C LYS A 387 24.05 -9.07 -5.33
N ILE A 388 22.92 -8.36 -5.49
CA ILE A 388 21.87 -8.36 -4.46
C ILE A 388 21.14 -9.71 -4.37
N PHE A 389 21.01 -10.42 -5.48
CA PHE A 389 20.50 -11.79 -5.48
C PHE A 389 21.32 -12.68 -4.55
N TYR A 390 22.66 -12.68 -4.67
CA TYR A 390 23.52 -13.48 -3.80
C TYR A 390 23.43 -13.07 -2.32
N LEU A 391 23.29 -11.79 -2.02
CA LEU A 391 23.05 -11.33 -0.64
C LEU A 391 21.76 -11.92 -0.07
N LYS A 392 20.69 -11.95 -0.85
CA LYS A 392 19.40 -12.54 -0.43
C LYS A 392 19.51 -14.06 -0.24
N VAL A 393 20.13 -14.76 -1.17
CA VAL A 393 20.37 -16.22 -1.06
C VAL A 393 21.20 -16.54 0.17
N ASN A 394 22.27 -15.79 0.43
CA ASN A 394 23.10 -15.95 1.62
C ASN A 394 22.34 -15.69 2.93
N SER A 395 21.30 -14.85 2.89
CA SER A 395 20.47 -14.57 4.08
C SER A 395 19.51 -15.70 4.40
N ILE A 396 19.06 -16.45 3.39
CA ILE A 396 18.20 -17.63 3.56
C ILE A 396 19.00 -18.82 4.09
N ASN A 397 20.31 -18.87 3.81
CA ASN A 397 21.19 -19.93 4.33
C ASN A 397 21.44 -19.72 5.82
N ILE A 398 20.70 -20.46 6.66
CA ILE A 398 20.68 -20.38 8.12
C ILE A 398 22.08 -20.58 8.71
N ILE A 399 22.88 -21.53 8.19
CA ILE A 399 24.20 -21.87 8.72
C ILE A 399 25.16 -20.68 8.53
N SER A 400 25.14 -20.06 7.36
CA SER A 400 26.00 -18.92 7.04
C SER A 400 25.58 -17.66 7.80
N SER A 401 24.28 -17.43 8.01
CA SER A 401 23.76 -16.27 8.73
C SER A 401 24.03 -16.36 10.25
N LEU A 402 23.86 -17.52 10.86
CA LEU A 402 24.21 -17.76 12.28
C LEU A 402 25.73 -17.62 12.54
N GLY A 403 26.56 -18.07 11.62
CA GLY A 403 28.02 -17.87 11.68
C GLY A 403 28.37 -16.37 11.71
N ARG A 404 27.71 -15.54 10.91
CA ARG A 404 27.92 -14.08 10.90
C ARG A 404 27.45 -13.41 12.20
N VAL A 405 26.38 -13.89 12.82
CA VAL A 405 25.89 -13.37 14.11
C VAL A 405 26.84 -13.72 15.26
N LYS A 406 27.39 -14.93 15.29
CA LYS A 406 28.37 -15.35 16.31
C LYS A 406 29.68 -14.54 16.26
N TYR A 407 30.15 -14.21 15.09
CA TYR A 407 31.37 -13.39 14.90
C TYR A 407 31.23 -11.96 15.47
N PHE A 408 29.99 -11.52 15.70
CA PHE A 408 29.68 -10.21 16.32
C PHE A 408 29.78 -10.19 17.83
N LYS A 409 29.36 -11.27 18.53
CA LYS A 409 29.45 -11.35 19.99
C LYS A 409 30.92 -11.43 20.50
N SER A 410 31.85 -11.75 19.61
CA SER A 410 33.27 -11.88 20.01
C SER A 410 34.10 -10.59 19.80
N ARG A 411 33.52 -9.50 19.28
CA ARG A 411 34.22 -8.23 19.01
C ARG A 411 33.67 -7.00 19.77
N TYR A 412 32.69 -7.21 20.65
CA TYR A 412 32.17 -6.27 21.62
C TYR A 412 32.06 -7.00 22.98
#